data_0d22b9365986346bcc67d33cac18f1a7
#
_entry.id   0d22b9365986346bcc67d33cac18f1a7
#
_cell.length_a   1.000
_cell.length_b   1.000
_cell.length_c   1.000
_cell.angle_alpha   90.00
_cell.angle_beta   90.00
_cell.angle_gamma   90.00
#
_symmetry.space_group_name_H-M   'P 1'
#
loop_
_entity.id
_entity.type
_entity.pdbx_description
1 polymer ?
#
loop_
_entity_poly.entity_id
_entity_poly.type
_entity_poly.pdbx_seq_one_letter_code
_entity_poly.pdbx_strand_id
1 'polypeptide(L)'
;MPSSRYALVTYVRNPVGEFVEELRRELHPTKAHLAAHLTILPPRELTGTEAAALEFLEEACSRVVPFDVELGEVETFLPTTPTVFIQVKRAAYRIRELHDQLSGKELCCEENWPYIPHLTILKTELDEQARAACVVARERWAQFSGKRQVHVDELMFVRENGGCWQDVAPLPLGRGQLSSKL
;
A
#
# COMPACT_ATOMS: atom_id res chain seq x y z
N MET A 1 1.57 -2.61 -27.57
CA MET A 1 0.63 -2.70 -26.44
C MET A 1 1.37 -2.30 -25.19
N PRO A 2 0.90 -1.36 -24.42
CA PRO A 2 1.49 -1.14 -23.11
C PRO A 2 1.35 -2.43 -22.28
N SER A 3 2.44 -2.87 -21.70
CA SER A 3 2.44 -4.02 -20.80
C SER A 3 1.62 -3.69 -19.54
N SER A 4 0.85 -4.66 -19.03
CA SER A 4 0.11 -4.49 -17.78
C SER A 4 1.10 -4.37 -16.63
N ARG A 5 0.84 -3.43 -15.71
CA ARG A 5 1.59 -3.32 -14.47
C ARG A 5 0.81 -3.94 -13.33
N TYR A 6 1.54 -4.50 -12.38
CA TYR A 6 0.99 -5.18 -11.21
C TYR A 6 1.53 -4.57 -9.94
N ALA A 7 0.75 -4.64 -8.88
CA ALA A 7 1.16 -4.20 -7.56
C ALA A 7 0.56 -5.11 -6.47
N LEU A 8 1.11 -5.04 -5.28
CA LEU A 8 0.52 -5.64 -4.08
C LEU A 8 0.20 -4.55 -3.09
N VAL A 9 -1.02 -4.57 -2.61
CA VAL A 9 -1.51 -3.61 -1.62
C VAL A 9 -2.21 -4.35 -0.48
N THR A 10 -2.30 -3.71 0.68
CA THR A 10 -3.28 -4.07 1.70
C THR A 10 -4.24 -2.91 1.86
N TYR A 11 -5.54 -3.16 1.72
CA TYR A 11 -6.56 -2.13 1.89
C TYR A 11 -6.73 -1.75 3.36
N VAL A 12 -6.88 -0.47 3.62
CA VAL A 12 -7.11 0.07 4.96
C VAL A 12 -8.59 0.44 5.07
N ARG A 13 -9.39 -0.46 5.64
CA ARG A 13 -10.87 -0.36 5.73
C ARG A 13 -11.38 -0.07 7.14
N ASN A 14 -10.54 0.47 7.99
CA ASN A 14 -10.87 0.91 9.34
C ASN A 14 -11.08 2.44 9.38
N PRO A 15 -11.31 3.06 10.54
CA PRO A 15 -11.47 4.51 10.64
C PRO A 15 -10.30 5.32 10.07
N VAL A 16 -9.07 4.80 10.07
CA VAL A 16 -7.93 5.45 9.40
C VAL A 16 -8.15 5.51 7.88
N GLY A 17 -8.61 4.43 7.28
CA GLY A 17 -8.92 4.40 5.84
C GLY A 17 -10.01 5.40 5.48
N GLU A 18 -11.07 5.47 6.26
CA GLU A 18 -12.15 6.45 6.08
C GLU A 18 -11.62 7.88 6.18
N PHE A 19 -10.77 8.16 7.18
CA PHE A 19 -10.10 9.45 7.34
C PHE A 19 -9.31 9.84 6.08
N VAL A 20 -8.50 8.94 5.56
CA VAL A 20 -7.68 9.19 4.36
C VAL A 20 -8.57 9.44 3.14
N GLU A 21 -9.60 8.66 2.95
CA GLU A 21 -10.52 8.79 1.81
C GLU A 21 -11.35 10.07 1.86
N GLU A 22 -11.82 10.47 3.04
CA GLU A 22 -12.52 11.75 3.25
C GLU A 22 -11.60 12.94 2.96
N LEU A 23 -10.39 12.92 3.49
CA LEU A 23 -9.42 13.98 3.28
C LEU A 23 -9.01 14.09 1.81
N ARG A 24 -8.83 12.96 1.13
CA ARG A 24 -8.56 12.91 -0.31
C ARG A 24 -9.72 13.46 -1.12
N ARG A 25 -10.95 13.16 -0.74
CA ARG A 25 -12.17 13.68 -1.41
C ARG A 25 -12.27 15.20 -1.27
N GLU A 26 -11.89 15.74 -0.12
CA GLU A 26 -11.88 17.18 0.15
C GLU A 26 -10.76 17.88 -0.64
N LEU A 27 -9.53 17.35 -0.59
CA LEU A 27 -8.34 18.03 -1.13
C LEU A 27 -8.07 17.72 -2.62
N HIS A 28 -8.54 16.60 -3.10
CA HIS A 28 -8.31 16.16 -4.49
C HIS A 28 -9.48 15.32 -5.02
N PRO A 29 -10.63 15.94 -5.31
CA PRO A 29 -11.87 15.23 -5.67
C PRO A 29 -11.74 14.28 -6.87
N THR A 30 -10.86 14.58 -7.83
CA THR A 30 -10.61 13.73 -9.01
C THR A 30 -9.97 12.39 -8.67
N LYS A 31 -9.35 12.26 -7.50
CA LYS A 31 -8.73 11.02 -6.98
C LYS A 31 -9.55 10.36 -5.88
N ALA A 32 -10.75 10.87 -5.60
CA ALA A 32 -11.61 10.41 -4.52
C ALA A 32 -12.04 8.94 -4.62
N HIS A 33 -11.98 8.35 -5.82
CA HIS A 33 -12.35 6.95 -6.07
C HIS A 33 -11.30 5.92 -5.64
N LEU A 34 -10.09 6.36 -5.29
CA LEU A 34 -9.03 5.46 -4.85
C LEU A 34 -9.23 5.06 -3.39
N ALA A 35 -9.35 3.76 -3.14
CA ALA A 35 -9.42 3.21 -1.79
C ALA A 35 -8.10 3.42 -1.04
N ALA A 36 -8.17 3.69 0.26
CA ALA A 36 -6.98 3.79 1.11
C ALA A 36 -6.27 2.46 1.21
N HIS A 37 -4.95 2.46 1.00
CA HIS A 37 -4.13 1.24 1.02
C HIS A 37 -2.68 1.53 1.38
N LEU A 38 -2.02 0.53 1.96
CA LEU A 38 -0.57 0.45 2.04
C LEU A 38 -0.06 -0.34 0.83
N THR A 39 0.91 0.18 0.12
CA THR A 39 1.55 -0.52 -0.99
C THR A 39 2.68 -1.39 -0.45
N ILE A 40 2.62 -2.70 -0.71
CA ILE A 40 3.67 -3.66 -0.35
C ILE A 40 4.68 -3.77 -1.49
N LEU A 41 4.19 -4.00 -2.72
CA LEU A 41 5.01 -3.96 -3.94
C LEU A 41 4.51 -2.84 -4.83
N PRO A 42 5.35 -1.80 -5.09
CA PRO A 42 5.02 -0.76 -6.05
C PRO A 42 4.77 -1.32 -7.46
N PRO A 43 4.05 -0.57 -8.31
CA PRO A 43 3.71 -1.00 -9.66
C PRO A 43 4.93 -1.45 -10.48
N ARG A 44 4.83 -2.65 -11.07
CA ARG A 44 5.88 -3.29 -11.88
C ARG A 44 5.32 -4.19 -12.96
N GLU A 45 6.11 -4.45 -13.97
CA GLU A 45 5.84 -5.50 -14.96
C GLU A 45 6.25 -6.86 -14.39
N LEU A 46 5.59 -7.93 -14.85
CA LEU A 46 5.99 -9.29 -14.50
C LEU A 46 7.10 -9.76 -15.47
N THR A 47 8.03 -10.55 -14.94
CA THR A 47 9.04 -11.24 -15.76
C THR A 47 8.55 -12.59 -16.28
N GLY A 48 7.32 -12.98 -15.93
CA GLY A 48 6.66 -14.22 -16.32
C GLY A 48 5.15 -14.04 -16.46
N THR A 49 4.40 -15.09 -16.18
CA THR A 49 2.95 -15.08 -16.31
C THR A 49 2.26 -14.62 -15.03
N GLU A 50 1.04 -14.09 -15.14
CA GLU A 50 0.19 -13.73 -14.00
C GLU A 50 -0.11 -14.97 -13.12
N ALA A 51 -0.34 -16.13 -13.74
CA ALA A 51 -0.60 -17.38 -13.01
C ALA A 51 0.60 -17.83 -12.17
N ALA A 52 1.82 -17.75 -12.71
CA ALA A 52 3.02 -18.09 -11.97
C ALA A 52 3.32 -17.10 -10.83
N ALA A 53 3.09 -15.82 -11.07
CA ALA A 53 3.20 -14.79 -10.04
C ALA A 53 2.19 -15.04 -8.90
N LEU A 54 0.95 -15.37 -9.23
CA LEU A 54 -0.09 -15.65 -8.25
C LEU A 54 0.23 -16.89 -7.41
N GLU A 55 0.68 -17.98 -8.02
CA GLU A 55 1.10 -19.19 -7.32
C GLU A 55 2.23 -18.92 -6.31
N PHE A 56 3.24 -18.16 -6.73
CA PHE A 56 4.32 -17.74 -5.84
C PHE A 56 3.82 -16.90 -4.66
N LEU A 57 2.94 -15.93 -4.93
CA LEU A 57 2.38 -15.05 -3.90
C LEU A 57 1.50 -15.81 -2.90
N GLU A 58 0.65 -16.71 -3.38
CA GLU A 58 -0.21 -17.54 -2.52
C GLU A 58 0.62 -18.38 -1.56
N GLU A 59 1.67 -19.04 -2.08
CA GLU A 59 2.58 -19.84 -1.25
C GLU A 59 3.32 -18.97 -0.22
N ALA A 60 3.90 -17.86 -0.66
CA ALA A 60 4.65 -16.97 0.22
C ALA A 60 3.77 -16.33 1.31
N CYS A 61 2.60 -15.81 0.95
CA CYS A 61 1.65 -15.18 1.88
C CYS A 61 1.10 -16.17 2.91
N SER A 62 0.90 -17.44 2.54
CA SER A 62 0.40 -18.48 3.45
C SER A 62 1.30 -18.71 4.67
N ARG A 63 2.58 -18.37 4.56
CA ARG A 63 3.59 -18.53 5.62
C ARG A 63 3.78 -17.29 6.49
N VAL A 64 3.17 -16.18 6.13
CA VAL A 64 3.30 -14.92 6.85
C VAL A 64 2.24 -14.82 7.94
N VAL A 65 2.65 -14.65 9.18
CA VAL A 65 1.72 -14.42 10.29
C VAL A 65 1.15 -12.99 10.17
N PRO A 66 -0.18 -12.80 10.25
CA PRO A 66 -0.78 -11.47 10.32
C PRO A 66 -0.16 -10.61 11.42
N PHE A 67 -0.10 -9.31 11.20
CA PHE A 67 0.55 -8.38 12.12
C PHE A 67 -0.10 -7.00 12.10
N ASP A 68 0.17 -6.22 13.15
CA ASP A 68 -0.26 -4.84 13.27
C ASP A 68 0.90 -3.89 13.04
N VAL A 69 0.62 -2.76 12.41
CA VAL A 69 1.53 -1.63 12.31
C VAL A 69 0.91 -0.38 12.91
N GLU A 70 1.73 0.46 13.53
CA GLU A 70 1.28 1.76 14.03
C GLU A 70 1.70 2.87 13.06
N LEU A 71 0.80 3.81 12.86
CA LEU A 71 1.01 4.97 12.01
C LEU A 71 1.63 6.11 12.83
N GLY A 72 2.51 6.85 12.19
CA GLY A 72 3.19 8.01 12.77
C GLY A 72 2.61 9.32 12.28
N GLU A 73 3.49 10.23 11.91
CA GLU A 73 3.16 11.59 11.50
C GLU A 73 2.83 11.68 10.00
N VAL A 74 2.17 12.77 9.64
CA VAL A 74 1.96 13.16 8.24
C VAL A 74 3.23 13.81 7.71
N GLU A 75 3.71 13.32 6.59
CA GLU A 75 4.94 13.75 5.94
C GLU A 75 4.75 13.94 4.42
N THR A 76 5.78 14.44 3.76
CA THR A 76 5.83 14.52 2.30
C THR A 76 7.10 13.88 1.77
N PHE A 77 7.06 13.41 0.51
CA PHE A 77 8.28 13.00 -0.21
C PHE A 77 8.96 14.16 -0.97
N LEU A 78 8.59 15.40 -0.66
CA LEU A 78 9.26 16.55 -1.27
C LEU A 78 10.75 16.61 -0.91
N PRO A 79 11.61 17.04 -1.82
CA PRO A 79 11.35 17.49 -3.18
C PRO A 79 11.26 16.36 -4.24
N THR A 80 11.37 15.11 -3.85
CA THR A 80 11.42 13.96 -4.78
C THR A 80 10.09 13.76 -5.52
N THR A 81 8.98 13.72 -4.79
CA THR A 81 7.63 13.69 -5.36
C THR A 81 6.65 14.49 -4.50
N PRO A 82 5.64 15.11 -5.13
CA PRO A 82 4.63 15.90 -4.41
C PRO A 82 3.56 14.98 -3.79
N THR A 83 3.99 14.12 -2.89
CA THR A 83 3.15 13.11 -2.24
C THR A 83 3.02 13.43 -0.75
N VAL A 84 1.79 13.44 -0.23
CA VAL A 84 1.47 13.57 1.19
C VAL A 84 1.04 12.21 1.72
N PHE A 85 1.62 11.78 2.82
CA PHE A 85 1.40 10.44 3.37
C PHE A 85 1.49 10.42 4.89
N ILE A 86 0.98 9.36 5.49
CA ILE A 86 1.19 9.02 6.90
C ILE A 86 2.29 7.96 6.95
N GLN A 87 3.34 8.20 7.74
CA GLN A 87 4.41 7.22 7.90
C GLN A 87 3.92 5.99 8.69
N VAL A 88 4.47 4.83 8.35
CA VAL A 88 4.41 3.66 9.22
C VAL A 88 5.58 3.75 10.19
N LYS A 89 5.28 3.87 11.49
CA LYS A 89 6.27 4.10 12.54
C LYS A 89 6.69 2.81 13.22
N ARG A 90 5.73 2.16 13.88
CA ARG A 90 5.99 0.92 14.60
C ARG A 90 5.73 -0.30 13.74
N ALA A 91 6.61 -1.28 13.83
CA ALA A 91 6.60 -2.49 13.03
C ALA A 91 6.74 -2.26 11.50
N ALA A 92 7.25 -1.11 11.08
CA ALA A 92 7.56 -0.83 9.67
C ALA A 92 8.50 -1.89 9.07
N TYR A 93 9.40 -2.47 9.87
CA TYR A 93 10.29 -3.54 9.45
C TYR A 93 9.53 -4.78 8.94
N ARG A 94 8.34 -5.09 9.49
CA ARG A 94 7.50 -6.21 9.05
C ARG A 94 7.01 -6.01 7.62
N ILE A 95 6.64 -4.78 7.28
CA ILE A 95 6.25 -4.43 5.90
C ILE A 95 7.45 -4.49 4.96
N ARG A 96 8.63 -4.03 5.39
CA ARG A 96 9.86 -4.16 4.60
C ARG A 96 10.26 -5.62 4.37
N GLU A 97 10.19 -6.46 5.38
CA GLU A 97 10.42 -7.91 5.24
C GLU A 97 9.46 -8.52 4.23
N LEU A 98 8.18 -8.16 4.30
CA LEU A 98 7.16 -8.63 3.39
C LEU A 98 7.44 -8.17 1.94
N HIS A 99 7.80 -6.90 1.77
CA HIS A 99 8.26 -6.36 0.48
C HIS A 99 9.43 -7.17 -0.08
N ASP A 100 10.45 -7.40 0.72
CA ASP A 100 11.66 -8.12 0.28
C ASP A 100 11.36 -9.58 -0.08
N GLN A 101 10.55 -10.26 0.74
CA GLN A 101 10.14 -11.65 0.49
C GLN A 101 9.30 -11.83 -0.77
N LEU A 102 8.43 -10.86 -1.08
CA LEU A 102 7.51 -10.92 -2.22
C LEU A 102 8.09 -10.29 -3.50
N SER A 103 9.22 -9.58 -3.41
CA SER A 103 9.93 -8.97 -4.54
C SER A 103 10.86 -9.97 -5.23
N GLY A 104 10.33 -11.14 -5.57
CA GLY A 104 11.10 -12.23 -6.17
C GLY A 104 10.38 -12.89 -7.34
N LYS A 105 11.07 -13.82 -8.00
CA LYS A 105 10.55 -14.57 -9.17
C LYS A 105 9.96 -13.63 -10.22
N GLU A 106 8.69 -13.86 -10.61
CA GLU A 106 7.99 -13.06 -11.62
C GLU A 106 7.78 -11.60 -11.22
N LEU A 107 7.93 -11.29 -9.93
CA LEU A 107 7.76 -9.95 -9.37
C LEU A 107 9.09 -9.23 -9.12
N CYS A 108 10.21 -9.83 -9.52
CA CYS A 108 11.53 -9.21 -9.40
C CYS A 108 11.63 -7.97 -10.32
N CYS A 109 12.00 -6.84 -9.75
CA CYS A 109 12.34 -5.65 -10.53
C CYS A 109 13.37 -4.78 -9.78
N GLU A 110 14.11 -3.98 -10.53
CA GLU A 110 14.94 -2.93 -9.95
C GLU A 110 14.04 -1.75 -9.55
N GLU A 111 14.17 -1.32 -8.31
CA GLU A 111 13.47 -0.15 -7.80
C GLU A 111 14.44 1.04 -7.74
N ASN A 112 13.99 2.19 -8.28
CA ASN A 112 14.81 3.40 -8.35
C ASN A 112 15.02 4.07 -6.99
N TRP A 113 14.17 3.75 -6.00
CA TRP A 113 14.15 4.38 -4.68
C TRP A 113 14.08 3.33 -3.59
N PRO A 114 14.68 3.58 -2.42
CA PRO A 114 14.48 2.74 -1.25
C PRO A 114 13.00 2.61 -0.90
N TYR A 115 12.55 1.40 -0.62
CA TYR A 115 11.18 1.17 -0.21
C TYR A 115 10.92 1.73 1.20
N ILE A 116 9.95 2.64 1.29
CA ILE A 116 9.53 3.26 2.56
C ILE A 116 8.05 2.96 2.76
N PRO A 117 7.68 2.16 3.79
CA PRO A 117 6.28 1.90 4.11
C PRO A 117 5.53 3.19 4.45
N HIS A 118 4.43 3.45 3.76
CA HIS A 118 3.63 4.65 3.96
C HIS A 118 2.19 4.46 3.49
N LEU A 119 1.30 5.22 4.09
CA LEU A 119 -0.11 5.32 3.69
C LEU A 119 -0.31 6.65 2.96
N THR A 120 -0.42 6.60 1.65
CA THR A 120 -0.62 7.81 0.83
C THR A 120 -1.97 8.45 1.11
N ILE A 121 -1.97 9.72 1.48
CA ILE A 121 -3.18 10.54 1.54
C ILE A 121 -3.50 11.01 0.13
N LEU A 122 -2.59 11.73 -0.50
CA LEU A 122 -2.74 12.18 -1.89
C LEU A 122 -1.40 12.44 -2.56
N LYS A 123 -1.42 12.40 -3.88
CA LYS A 123 -0.33 12.83 -4.74
C LYS A 123 -0.84 13.96 -5.63
N THR A 124 -0.14 15.08 -5.59
CA THR A 124 -0.47 16.28 -6.39
C THR A 124 0.43 16.40 -7.62
N GLU A 125 0.18 17.37 -8.46
CA GLU A 125 1.03 17.65 -9.62
C GLU A 125 2.15 18.65 -9.29
N LEU A 126 1.87 19.59 -8.36
CA LEU A 126 2.79 20.65 -7.97
C LEU A 126 3.20 20.55 -6.51
N ASP A 127 4.47 20.88 -6.24
CA ASP A 127 5.04 20.88 -4.88
C ASP A 127 4.27 21.81 -3.92
N GLU A 128 3.82 22.95 -4.39
CA GLU A 128 3.04 23.89 -3.56
C GLU A 128 1.70 23.33 -3.11
N GLN A 129 1.04 22.56 -3.99
CA GLN A 129 -0.20 21.86 -3.66
C GLN A 129 0.05 20.80 -2.57
N ALA A 130 1.14 20.07 -2.67
CA ALA A 130 1.52 19.08 -1.66
C ALA A 130 1.82 19.74 -0.31
N ARG A 131 2.53 20.89 -0.30
CA ARG A 131 2.82 21.63 0.94
C ARG A 131 1.53 22.13 1.60
N ALA A 132 0.63 22.72 0.83
CA ALA A 132 -0.66 23.20 1.34
C ALA A 132 -1.51 22.04 1.88
N ALA A 133 -1.60 20.95 1.15
CA ALA A 133 -2.33 19.75 1.56
C ALA A 133 -1.73 19.10 2.81
N CYS A 134 -0.40 19.11 2.96
CA CYS A 134 0.29 18.58 4.12
C CYS A 134 -0.07 19.34 5.41
N VAL A 135 -0.19 20.67 5.34
CA VAL A 135 -0.63 21.49 6.49
C VAL A 135 -2.02 21.07 6.94
N VAL A 136 -2.97 20.99 6.03
CA VAL A 136 -4.35 20.57 6.33
C VAL A 136 -4.37 19.14 6.87
N ALA A 137 -3.64 18.23 6.24
CA ALA A 137 -3.58 16.84 6.65
C ALA A 137 -3.02 16.68 8.07
N ARG A 138 -1.96 17.42 8.42
CA ARG A 138 -1.37 17.41 9.77
C ARG A 138 -2.37 17.89 10.82
N GLU A 139 -3.09 18.96 10.57
CA GLU A 139 -4.09 19.50 11.48
C GLU A 139 -5.23 18.51 11.72
N ARG A 140 -5.75 17.91 10.64
CA ARG A 140 -6.81 16.91 10.73
C ARG A 140 -6.34 15.61 11.41
N TRP A 141 -5.13 15.17 11.11
CA TRP A 141 -4.54 14.00 11.74
C TRP A 141 -4.29 14.18 13.24
N ALA A 142 -3.89 15.39 13.65
CA ALA A 142 -3.73 15.70 15.06
C ALA A 142 -5.07 15.60 15.84
N GLN A 143 -6.19 15.87 15.19
CA GLN A 143 -7.54 15.78 15.75
C GLN A 143 -8.16 14.39 15.65
N PHE A 144 -7.53 13.47 14.92
CA PHE A 144 -8.04 12.11 14.75
C PHE A 144 -7.99 11.34 16.07
N SER A 145 -9.15 10.93 16.58
CA SER A 145 -9.31 10.28 17.88
C SER A 145 -9.29 8.75 17.83
N GLY A 146 -9.29 8.15 16.63
CA GLY A 146 -9.28 6.70 16.46
C GLY A 146 -7.91 6.08 16.71
N LYS A 147 -7.85 4.76 16.70
CA LYS A 147 -6.57 4.03 16.76
C LYS A 147 -5.77 4.27 15.49
N ARG A 148 -4.53 4.69 15.64
CA ARG A 148 -3.58 4.91 14.54
C ARG A 148 -2.85 3.62 14.17
N GLN A 149 -3.61 2.61 13.83
CA GLN A 149 -3.13 1.24 13.62
C GLN A 149 -3.75 0.65 12.37
N VAL A 150 -2.98 -0.20 11.67
CA VAL A 150 -3.46 -1.01 10.54
C VAL A 150 -3.15 -2.46 10.83
N HIS A 151 -4.17 -3.31 10.76
CA HIS A 151 -4.02 -4.76 10.80
C HIS A 151 -3.78 -5.30 9.39
N VAL A 152 -2.66 -6.02 9.22
CA VAL A 152 -2.27 -6.60 7.93
C VAL A 152 -2.50 -8.11 8.00
N ASP A 153 -3.60 -8.57 7.43
CA ASP A 153 -4.01 -9.98 7.40
C ASP A 153 -4.32 -10.50 6.00
N GLU A 154 -4.45 -9.61 5.05
CA GLU A 154 -4.70 -9.93 3.65
C GLU A 154 -4.02 -8.91 2.74
N LEU A 155 -3.40 -9.39 1.67
CA LEU A 155 -2.94 -8.55 0.57
C LEU A 155 -3.89 -8.69 -0.61
N MET A 156 -3.87 -7.72 -1.49
CA MET A 156 -4.58 -7.78 -2.76
C MET A 156 -3.58 -7.65 -3.90
N PHE A 157 -3.56 -8.64 -4.78
CA PHE A 157 -2.85 -8.57 -6.04
C PHE A 157 -3.70 -7.79 -7.03
N VAL A 158 -3.17 -6.68 -7.53
CA VAL A 158 -3.89 -5.76 -8.40
C VAL A 158 -3.17 -5.59 -9.74
N ARG A 159 -3.93 -5.33 -10.78
CA ARG A 159 -3.44 -5.12 -12.15
C ARG A 159 -3.94 -3.79 -12.69
N GLU A 160 -3.06 -3.05 -13.35
CA GLU A 160 -3.42 -1.82 -14.06
C GLU A 160 -3.77 -2.14 -15.52
N ASN A 161 -4.94 -1.72 -15.92
CA ASN A 161 -5.43 -1.78 -17.29
C ASN A 161 -5.92 -0.39 -17.72
N GLY A 162 -5.24 0.20 -18.71
CA GLY A 162 -5.67 1.49 -19.27
C GLY A 162 -5.77 2.62 -18.23
N GLY A 163 -4.89 2.64 -17.24
CA GLY A 163 -4.87 3.63 -16.17
C GLY A 163 -5.83 3.34 -15.00
N CYS A 164 -6.55 2.23 -15.03
CA CYS A 164 -7.44 1.78 -13.95
C CYS A 164 -6.87 0.54 -13.26
N TRP A 165 -6.85 0.56 -11.93
CA TRP A 165 -6.44 -0.57 -11.10
C TRP A 165 -7.62 -1.49 -10.83
N GLN A 166 -7.40 -2.79 -10.99
CA GLN A 166 -8.39 -3.84 -10.77
C GLN A 166 -7.85 -4.90 -9.84
N ASP A 167 -8.67 -5.37 -8.91
CA ASP A 167 -8.36 -6.50 -8.05
C ASP A 167 -8.30 -7.78 -8.88
N VAL A 168 -7.18 -8.52 -8.74
CA VAL A 168 -6.99 -9.82 -9.40
C VAL A 168 -7.29 -10.95 -8.42
N ALA A 169 -6.65 -10.94 -7.26
CA ALA A 169 -6.84 -11.98 -6.26
C ALA A 169 -6.52 -11.51 -4.84
N PRO A 170 -7.34 -11.86 -3.84
CA PRO A 170 -6.99 -11.71 -2.43
C PRO A 170 -5.97 -12.76 -2.01
N LEU A 171 -5.03 -12.36 -1.18
CA LEU A 171 -3.94 -13.17 -0.65
C LEU A 171 -3.96 -13.14 0.88
N PRO A 172 -4.75 -14.01 1.52
CA PRO A 172 -4.79 -14.07 2.98
C PRO A 172 -3.44 -14.50 3.56
N LEU A 173 -3.03 -13.86 4.65
CA LEU A 173 -1.84 -14.25 5.39
C LEU A 173 -2.14 -15.40 6.36
N GLY A 174 -1.17 -16.29 6.58
CA GLY A 174 -1.19 -17.30 7.64
C GLY A 174 -2.09 -18.52 7.44
N ARG A 175 -2.66 -18.76 6.27
CA ARG A 175 -3.51 -19.94 6.02
C ARG A 175 -2.75 -21.26 5.91
N GLY A 176 -1.42 -21.22 5.74
CA GLY A 176 -0.60 -22.45 5.61
C GLY A 176 -0.40 -23.24 6.92
N GLN A 177 -0.77 -22.67 8.07
CA GLN A 177 -0.59 -23.34 9.38
C GLN A 177 -1.79 -24.22 9.81
N LEU A 178 -2.91 -24.17 9.10
CA LEU A 178 -4.11 -24.94 9.45
C LEU A 178 -4.13 -26.36 8.88
N SER A 179 -3.22 -26.71 7.99
CA SER A 179 -3.15 -28.07 7.38
C SER A 179 -2.25 -29.07 8.13
N SER A 180 -1.62 -28.68 9.23
CA SER A 180 -0.66 -29.53 9.97
C SER A 180 -1.20 -30.12 11.26
N LYS A 181 -2.51 -30.05 11.52
CA LYS A 181 -3.16 -30.67 12.67
C LYS A 181 -4.37 -31.51 12.22
N LEU A 182 -4.09 -32.61 11.60
CA LEU A 182 -4.95 -33.79 11.54
C LEU A 182 -4.10 -35.04 11.69
#